data_6cadd0fcb9710d09eda23fd4c0394dae
#
_entry.id   6cadd0fcb9710d09eda23fd4c0394dae
#
_cell.length_a   1.000
_cell.length_b   1.000
_cell.length_c   1.000
_cell.angle_alpha   90.00
_cell.angle_beta   90.00
_cell.angle_gamma   90.00
#
_symmetry.space_group_name_H-M   'P 1'
#
loop_
_entity.id
_entity.type
_entity.pdbx_description
1 polymer ?
#
loop_
_entity_poly.entity_id
_entity_poly.type
_entity_poly.pdbx_seq_one_letter_code
_entity_poly.pdbx_strand_id
1 'polypeptide(L)'
;MRRKTVAGIAGLTLAIAVLALALLVGVAAGGHGPGKGKGKASDTHGRIGFHFLVLNQIAGKSDRLILQGNGSFNRNRASGGGAFDHFLGGTGPPATLVATGTWKAEDVVSWTPGTSHGVLEGGILVIHATFKPIVQPAIHNVMLEIDCNLGPAGFSTGKTEGVIATFPGGGPVFTPTPAAATVPNTGLTVFTLTKGHKH
;
A
#
# COMPACT_ATOMS: atom_id res chain seq x y z
N MET A 1 52.98 -35.28 4.91
CA MET A 1 51.51 -35.10 5.10
C MET A 1 51.25 -33.82 5.88
N ARG A 2 50.82 -32.72 5.19
CA ARG A 2 50.46 -31.44 5.81
C ARG A 2 48.94 -31.30 5.84
N ARG A 3 48.36 -31.27 7.03
CA ARG A 3 46.93 -30.96 7.25
C ARG A 3 46.70 -29.46 7.07
N LYS A 4 45.82 -29.06 6.14
CA LYS A 4 45.34 -27.70 5.99
C LYS A 4 44.11 -27.53 6.86
N THR A 5 44.19 -26.63 7.81
CA THR A 5 43.08 -26.18 8.68
C THR A 5 42.19 -25.26 7.86
N VAL A 6 40.90 -25.58 7.73
CA VAL A 6 39.91 -24.73 7.12
C VAL A 6 39.35 -23.80 8.22
N ALA A 7 39.54 -22.51 8.06
CA ALA A 7 39.02 -21.50 8.95
C ALA A 7 37.51 -21.36 8.75
N GLY A 8 36.77 -21.40 9.85
CA GLY A 8 35.33 -21.25 9.88
C GLY A 8 34.88 -19.84 9.51
N ILE A 9 33.84 -19.77 8.70
CA ILE A 9 33.14 -18.53 8.33
C ILE A 9 32.20 -18.20 9.50
N ALA A 10 32.47 -17.07 10.14
CA ALA A 10 31.64 -16.51 11.20
C ALA A 10 30.28 -16.11 10.60
N GLY A 11 29.20 -16.66 11.18
CA GLY A 11 27.84 -16.32 10.79
C GLY A 11 27.50 -14.86 11.17
N LEU A 12 27.16 -14.09 10.18
CA LEU A 12 26.60 -12.75 10.33
C LEU A 12 25.10 -12.90 10.64
N THR A 13 24.75 -12.85 11.93
CA THR A 13 23.35 -12.79 12.37
C THR A 13 22.80 -11.42 12.05
N LEU A 14 21.99 -11.31 11.01
CA LEU A 14 21.24 -10.10 10.66
C LEU A 14 20.09 -9.96 11.68
N ALA A 15 20.25 -9.05 12.63
CA ALA A 15 19.18 -8.65 13.54
C ALA A 15 18.13 -7.88 12.74
N ILE A 16 16.96 -8.48 12.51
CA ILE A 16 15.79 -7.77 12.00
C ILE A 16 15.26 -6.91 13.13
N ALA A 17 15.59 -5.63 13.09
CA ALA A 17 14.98 -4.64 13.97
C ALA A 17 13.51 -4.47 13.54
N VAL A 18 12.60 -5.06 14.29
CA VAL A 18 11.17 -4.75 14.21
C VAL A 18 10.98 -3.34 14.74
N LEU A 19 10.91 -2.37 13.84
CA LEU A 19 10.60 -1.00 14.17
C LEU A 19 9.11 -0.93 14.52
N ALA A 20 8.80 -0.89 15.83
CA ALA A 20 7.45 -0.62 16.31
C ALA A 20 7.10 0.82 15.91
N LEU A 21 6.27 0.98 14.89
CA LEU A 21 5.77 2.27 14.43
C LEU A 21 4.74 2.77 15.44
N ALA A 22 5.16 3.66 16.33
CA ALA A 22 4.26 4.40 17.21
C ALA A 22 3.34 5.26 16.34
N LEU A 23 2.03 5.01 16.41
CA LEU A 23 0.98 5.82 15.82
C LEU A 23 0.92 7.18 16.52
N LEU A 24 1.69 8.15 16.07
CA LEU A 24 1.52 9.55 16.41
C LEU A 24 0.35 10.10 15.56
N VAL A 25 -0.83 10.14 16.17
CA VAL A 25 -1.97 10.90 15.65
C VAL A 25 -1.64 12.38 15.83
N GLY A 26 -1.06 12.98 14.81
CA GLY A 26 -0.84 14.43 14.74
C GLY A 26 -2.17 15.13 14.43
N VAL A 27 -2.79 15.75 15.45
CA VAL A 27 -3.88 16.68 15.26
C VAL A 27 -3.29 18.01 14.77
N ALA A 28 -3.36 18.28 13.47
CA ALA A 28 -3.02 19.59 12.93
C ALA A 28 -4.18 20.56 13.19
N ALA A 29 -3.96 21.51 14.09
CA ALA A 29 -4.85 22.65 14.29
C ALA A 29 -4.74 23.59 13.07
N GLY A 30 -5.74 23.59 12.20
CA GLY A 30 -5.84 24.49 11.05
C GLY A 30 -6.41 25.84 11.44
N GLY A 31 -5.63 26.92 11.20
CA GLY A 31 -6.02 28.29 11.42
C GLY A 31 -7.20 28.75 10.53
N HIS A 32 -8.13 29.51 11.10
CA HIS A 32 -9.29 30.11 10.44
C HIS A 32 -8.87 31.40 9.73
N GLY A 33 -9.05 31.44 8.41
CA GLY A 33 -9.12 32.68 7.64
C GLY A 33 -10.55 32.86 7.12
N PRO A 34 -11.17 34.09 7.22
CA PRO A 34 -12.54 34.33 6.73
C PRO A 34 -12.55 34.57 5.22
N GLY A 35 -12.75 33.52 4.45
CA GLY A 35 -12.96 33.59 3.00
C GLY A 35 -14.44 33.41 2.65
N LYS A 36 -15.10 34.48 2.16
CA LYS A 36 -16.43 34.44 1.54
C LYS A 36 -16.38 33.60 0.26
N GLY A 37 -16.73 32.34 0.32
CA GLY A 37 -16.84 31.43 -0.83
C GLY A 37 -18.29 31.03 -1.06
N LYS A 38 -18.81 31.31 -2.25
CA LYS A 38 -20.10 30.85 -2.78
C LYS A 38 -20.33 29.40 -2.52
N GLY A 39 -21.49 29.04 -1.95
CA GLY A 39 -21.85 27.68 -1.58
C GLY A 39 -21.73 26.69 -2.74
N LYS A 40 -20.72 25.84 -2.68
CA LYS A 40 -20.71 24.56 -3.38
C LYS A 40 -21.49 23.59 -2.51
N ALA A 41 -22.45 22.91 -3.11
CA ALA A 41 -23.18 21.84 -2.47
C ALA A 41 -22.20 20.95 -1.68
N SER A 42 -22.40 20.88 -0.36
CA SER A 42 -21.62 20.06 0.56
C SER A 42 -21.77 18.62 0.11
N ASP A 43 -20.69 18.05 -0.37
CA ASP A 43 -20.59 16.61 -0.68
C ASP A 43 -20.62 15.86 0.66
N THR A 44 -21.83 15.50 1.12
CA THR A 44 -22.10 14.87 2.42
C THR A 44 -21.67 13.40 2.46
N HIS A 45 -21.00 12.91 1.43
CA HIS A 45 -20.42 11.56 1.44
C HIS A 45 -19.13 11.60 2.24
N GLY A 46 -19.12 10.86 3.35
CA GLY A 46 -17.97 10.75 4.24
C GLY A 46 -16.69 10.40 3.47
N ARG A 47 -15.57 10.91 3.96
CA ARG A 47 -14.25 10.57 3.45
C ARG A 47 -13.88 9.20 3.98
N ILE A 48 -13.36 8.33 3.13
CA ILE A 48 -12.87 7.00 3.52
C ILE A 48 -11.34 7.07 3.55
N GLY A 49 -10.75 6.72 4.69
CA GLY A 49 -9.31 6.55 4.82
C GLY A 49 -8.89 5.18 4.31
N PHE A 50 -7.67 5.07 3.79
CA PHE A 50 -7.06 3.80 3.45
C PHE A 50 -5.63 3.71 4.02
N HIS A 51 -5.24 2.50 4.44
CA HIS A 51 -3.88 2.15 4.84
C HIS A 51 -3.54 0.78 4.28
N PHE A 52 -2.30 0.59 3.84
CA PHE A 52 -1.82 -0.72 3.45
C PHE A 52 -0.31 -0.87 3.61
N LEU A 53 0.11 -2.12 3.80
CA LEU A 53 1.48 -2.60 3.68
C LEU A 53 1.40 -3.97 3.02
N VAL A 54 1.95 -4.11 1.82
CA VAL A 54 1.83 -5.33 1.03
C VAL A 54 3.15 -5.75 0.41
N LEU A 55 3.30 -7.07 0.25
CA LEU A 55 4.34 -7.69 -0.55
C LEU A 55 3.69 -8.28 -1.80
N ASN A 56 4.06 -7.75 -2.94
CA ASN A 56 3.55 -8.15 -4.25
C ASN A 56 4.61 -8.87 -5.07
N GLN A 57 4.16 -9.63 -6.05
CA GLN A 57 5.03 -10.33 -7.00
C GLN A 57 4.46 -10.28 -8.42
N ILE A 58 5.33 -10.44 -9.42
CA ILE A 58 4.91 -10.73 -10.78
C ILE A 58 4.68 -12.23 -10.89
N ALA A 59 3.52 -12.64 -11.43
CA ALA A 59 3.20 -14.05 -11.61
C ALA A 59 4.30 -14.79 -12.40
N GLY A 60 4.76 -15.92 -11.85
CA GLY A 60 5.79 -16.75 -12.47
C GLY A 60 7.21 -16.16 -12.45
N LYS A 61 7.43 -15.02 -11.75
CA LYS A 61 8.74 -14.39 -11.60
C LYS A 61 9.13 -14.24 -10.13
N SER A 62 10.43 -14.03 -9.90
CA SER A 62 10.96 -13.74 -8.56
C SER A 62 10.93 -12.26 -8.20
N ASP A 63 10.46 -11.40 -9.10
CA ASP A 63 10.36 -9.96 -8.85
C ASP A 63 9.36 -9.67 -7.74
N ARG A 64 9.75 -8.78 -6.81
CA ARG A 64 8.94 -8.40 -5.65
C ARG A 64 8.82 -6.88 -5.57
N LEU A 65 7.63 -6.42 -5.21
CA LEU A 65 7.33 -5.03 -4.90
C LEU A 65 6.77 -4.96 -3.47
N ILE A 66 7.53 -4.35 -2.57
CA ILE A 66 7.01 -3.95 -1.27
C ILE A 66 6.37 -2.59 -1.48
N LEU A 67 5.12 -2.45 -1.07
CA LEU A 67 4.36 -1.23 -1.22
C LEU A 67 3.66 -0.91 0.09
N GLN A 68 3.87 0.29 0.60
CA GLN A 68 3.19 0.81 1.78
C GLN A 68 2.58 2.17 1.48
N GLY A 69 1.49 2.48 2.14
CA GLY A 69 0.88 3.78 1.99
C GLY A 69 -0.38 4.00 2.79
N ASN A 70 -0.77 5.26 2.80
CA ASN A 70 -1.98 5.71 3.44
C ASN A 70 -2.55 6.94 2.73
N GLY A 71 -3.81 7.15 2.95
CA GLY A 71 -4.49 8.29 2.35
C GLY A 71 -5.97 8.31 2.65
N SER A 72 -6.69 9.04 1.82
CA SER A 72 -8.15 9.08 1.89
C SER A 72 -8.74 9.40 0.52
N PHE A 73 -9.97 8.99 0.31
CA PHE A 73 -10.68 9.24 -0.92
C PHE A 73 -12.15 9.61 -0.68
N ASN A 74 -12.74 10.20 -1.69
CA ASN A 74 -14.18 10.36 -1.89
C ASN A 74 -14.51 9.93 -3.32
N ARG A 75 -15.72 10.24 -3.80
CA ARG A 75 -16.17 9.76 -5.13
C ARG A 75 -15.19 9.95 -6.29
N ASN A 76 -14.46 11.07 -6.33
CA ASN A 76 -13.70 11.46 -7.53
C ASN A 76 -12.24 11.82 -7.22
N ARG A 77 -11.85 11.86 -5.95
CA ARG A 77 -10.52 12.31 -5.56
C ARG A 77 -9.91 11.35 -4.56
N ALA A 78 -8.67 10.99 -4.82
CA ALA A 78 -7.80 10.35 -3.86
C ALA A 78 -6.70 11.32 -3.44
N SER A 79 -6.24 11.18 -2.22
CA SER A 79 -5.09 11.90 -1.69
C SER A 79 -4.33 10.96 -0.76
N GLY A 80 -3.02 11.06 -0.77
CA GLY A 80 -2.15 10.20 0.03
C GLY A 80 -0.97 9.74 -0.79
N GLY A 81 -0.25 8.79 -0.25
CA GLY A 81 0.95 8.26 -0.86
C GLY A 81 1.70 7.35 0.10
N GLY A 82 2.92 7.00 -0.27
CA GLY A 82 3.74 6.14 0.54
C GLY A 82 5.09 5.86 -0.10
N ALA A 83 5.68 4.73 0.27
CA ALA A 83 6.96 4.28 -0.26
C ALA A 83 6.83 2.95 -0.97
N PHE A 84 7.80 2.66 -1.82
CA PHE A 84 7.95 1.36 -2.45
C PHE A 84 9.42 0.94 -2.58
N ASP A 85 9.63 -0.39 -2.56
CA ASP A 85 10.91 -1.03 -2.90
C ASP A 85 10.66 -2.14 -3.90
N HIS A 86 11.40 -2.14 -5.01
CA HIS A 86 11.37 -3.18 -6.04
C HIS A 86 12.64 -4.01 -6.02
N PHE A 87 12.49 -5.32 -5.90
CA PHE A 87 13.56 -6.29 -5.86
C PHE A 87 13.47 -7.27 -7.04
N LEU A 88 14.64 -7.63 -7.57
CA LEU A 88 14.82 -8.80 -8.42
C LEU A 88 15.35 -9.96 -7.58
N GLY A 89 14.91 -11.19 -7.87
CA GLY A 89 15.37 -12.39 -7.16
C GLY A 89 14.68 -12.63 -5.81
N GLY A 90 13.56 -11.99 -5.53
CA GLY A 90 12.83 -12.12 -4.25
C GLY A 90 13.14 -11.00 -3.27
N THR A 91 12.97 -11.23 -1.96
CA THR A 91 13.22 -10.24 -0.90
C THR A 91 14.35 -10.64 0.06
N GLY A 92 14.84 -11.88 -0.06
CA GLY A 92 15.98 -12.41 0.70
C GLY A 92 17.24 -12.54 -0.17
N PRO A 93 18.43 -12.71 0.41
CA PRO A 93 19.65 -12.93 -0.36
C PRO A 93 19.51 -14.13 -1.33
N PRO A 94 19.89 -13.99 -2.60
CA PRO A 94 20.62 -12.90 -3.24
C PRO A 94 19.72 -11.83 -3.92
N ALA A 95 18.65 -11.37 -3.29
CA ALA A 95 17.79 -10.34 -3.86
C ALA A 95 18.54 -9.03 -4.14
N THR A 96 18.23 -8.39 -5.25
CA THR A 96 18.81 -7.11 -5.64
C THR A 96 17.74 -6.03 -5.61
N LEU A 97 17.94 -5.00 -4.79
CA LEU A 97 17.10 -3.79 -4.82
C LEU A 97 17.43 -3.01 -6.11
N VAL A 98 16.44 -2.86 -6.99
CA VAL A 98 16.59 -2.20 -8.30
C VAL A 98 15.91 -0.85 -8.38
N ALA A 99 14.89 -0.62 -7.56
CA ALA A 99 14.25 0.69 -7.43
C ALA A 99 13.69 0.87 -6.02
N THR A 100 13.80 2.09 -5.52
CA THR A 100 13.15 2.55 -4.30
C THR A 100 12.64 3.97 -4.53
N GLY A 101 11.59 4.34 -3.85
CA GLY A 101 11.01 5.67 -4.02
C GLY A 101 9.70 5.86 -3.28
N THR A 102 8.98 6.89 -3.71
CA THR A 102 7.67 7.23 -3.18
C THR A 102 6.60 7.14 -4.26
N TRP A 103 5.36 7.02 -3.85
CA TRP A 103 4.21 7.13 -4.74
C TRP A 103 3.20 8.12 -4.18
N LYS A 104 2.37 8.68 -5.05
CA LYS A 104 1.31 9.64 -4.71
C LYS A 104 0.03 9.26 -5.42
N ALA A 105 -1.09 9.24 -4.68
CA ALA A 105 -2.42 9.09 -5.25
C ALA A 105 -2.82 10.33 -6.05
N GLU A 106 -3.55 10.13 -7.15
CA GLU A 106 -4.02 11.19 -8.04
C GLU A 106 -5.55 11.28 -8.03
N ASP A 107 -6.22 10.35 -8.67
CA ASP A 107 -7.68 10.32 -8.78
C ASP A 107 -8.26 8.93 -8.50
N VAL A 108 -9.57 8.89 -8.25
CA VAL A 108 -10.32 7.64 -8.08
C VAL A 108 -10.84 7.20 -9.43
N VAL A 109 -10.48 5.99 -9.83
CA VAL A 109 -11.02 5.32 -11.01
C VAL A 109 -12.36 4.67 -10.68
N SER A 110 -12.41 3.92 -9.57
CA SER A 110 -13.63 3.29 -9.07
C SER A 110 -13.58 3.00 -7.58
N TRP A 111 -14.76 2.91 -6.99
CA TRP A 111 -14.97 2.41 -5.64
C TRP A 111 -16.15 1.46 -5.62
N THR A 112 -15.91 0.24 -5.18
CA THR A 112 -16.94 -0.76 -4.93
C THR A 112 -17.03 -0.99 -3.42
N PRO A 113 -18.05 -0.45 -2.74
CA PRO A 113 -18.20 -0.61 -1.30
C PRO A 113 -18.52 -2.07 -0.98
N GLY A 114 -18.05 -2.51 0.17
CA GLY A 114 -18.36 -3.79 0.78
C GLY A 114 -19.23 -3.63 2.03
N THR A 115 -18.99 -4.50 3.00
CA THR A 115 -19.69 -4.48 4.28
C THR A 115 -18.93 -3.60 5.27
N SER A 116 -19.66 -2.74 5.99
CA SER A 116 -19.10 -1.92 7.07
C SER A 116 -19.22 -2.62 8.41
N HIS A 117 -18.18 -2.54 9.25
CA HIS A 117 -18.15 -2.98 10.63
C HIS A 117 -17.66 -1.86 11.54
N GLY A 118 -18.58 -1.10 12.10
CA GLY A 118 -18.27 0.08 12.91
C GLY A 118 -17.60 1.18 12.07
N VAL A 119 -16.33 1.42 12.29
CA VAL A 119 -15.52 2.40 11.52
C VAL A 119 -14.76 1.74 10.37
N LEU A 120 -14.77 0.42 10.27
CA LEU A 120 -14.10 -0.31 9.21
C LEU A 120 -15.02 -0.49 8.02
N GLU A 121 -14.47 -0.37 6.82
CA GLU A 121 -15.16 -0.56 5.55
C GLU A 121 -14.45 -1.63 4.74
N GLY A 122 -15.19 -2.60 4.21
CA GLY A 122 -14.67 -3.52 3.20
C GLY A 122 -14.92 -2.96 1.81
N GLY A 123 -14.15 -3.39 0.83
CA GLY A 123 -14.39 -2.98 -0.55
C GLY A 123 -13.16 -3.00 -1.44
N ILE A 124 -13.35 -2.51 -2.66
CA ILE A 124 -12.31 -2.40 -3.68
C ILE A 124 -12.20 -0.95 -4.11
N LEU A 125 -11.04 -0.36 -3.88
CA LEU A 125 -10.68 0.98 -4.37
C LEU A 125 -9.70 0.87 -5.52
N VAL A 126 -9.99 1.50 -6.65
CA VAL A 126 -9.05 1.65 -7.77
C VAL A 126 -8.69 3.11 -7.92
N ILE A 127 -7.40 3.42 -7.91
CA ILE A 127 -6.86 4.76 -8.08
C ILE A 127 -5.76 4.79 -9.14
N HIS A 128 -5.57 5.94 -9.78
CA HIS A 128 -4.31 6.25 -10.44
C HIS A 128 -3.31 6.80 -9.43
N ALA A 129 -2.05 6.48 -9.66
CA ALA A 129 -0.93 6.94 -8.85
C ALA A 129 0.28 7.29 -9.73
N THR A 130 1.10 8.21 -9.24
CA THR A 130 2.42 8.50 -9.78
C THR A 130 3.48 7.93 -8.87
N PHE A 131 4.33 7.07 -9.41
CA PHE A 131 5.51 6.51 -8.74
C PHE A 131 6.73 7.37 -9.06
N LYS A 132 7.49 7.72 -8.04
CA LYS A 132 8.70 8.54 -8.14
C LYS A 132 9.90 7.78 -7.58
N PRO A 133 10.56 6.96 -8.42
CA PRO A 133 11.83 6.34 -8.03
C PRO A 133 12.88 7.41 -7.76
N ILE A 134 13.85 7.12 -6.87
CA ILE A 134 14.90 8.08 -6.51
C ILE A 134 15.82 8.41 -7.70
N VAL A 135 16.16 7.38 -8.51
CA VAL A 135 17.16 7.52 -9.61
C VAL A 135 16.57 7.41 -11.01
N GLN A 136 15.28 7.13 -11.16
CA GLN A 136 14.62 6.93 -12.45
C GLN A 136 13.53 7.98 -12.66
N PRO A 137 13.12 8.26 -13.92
CA PRO A 137 11.98 9.12 -14.18
C PRO A 137 10.72 8.67 -13.46
N ALA A 138 9.84 9.62 -13.15
CA ALA A 138 8.53 9.32 -12.59
C ALA A 138 7.70 8.47 -13.55
N ILE A 139 6.94 7.52 -13.00
CA ILE A 139 6.03 6.66 -13.75
C ILE A 139 4.61 7.11 -13.39
N HIS A 140 3.93 7.70 -14.36
CA HIS A 140 2.56 8.21 -14.22
C HIS A 140 1.52 7.14 -14.57
N ASN A 141 0.29 7.33 -14.13
CA ASN A 141 -0.84 6.45 -14.44
C ASN A 141 -0.62 4.97 -14.04
N VAL A 142 0.11 4.74 -12.95
CA VAL A 142 0.12 3.41 -12.33
C VAL A 142 -1.23 3.18 -11.68
N MET A 143 -1.91 2.10 -12.04
CA MET A 143 -3.19 1.75 -11.44
C MET A 143 -2.96 0.91 -10.20
N LEU A 144 -3.47 1.36 -9.06
CA LEU A 144 -3.50 0.62 -7.80
C LEU A 144 -4.93 0.17 -7.52
N GLU A 145 -5.16 -1.14 -7.51
CA GLU A 145 -6.40 -1.75 -7.03
C GLU A 145 -6.14 -2.23 -5.59
N ILE A 146 -6.82 -1.64 -4.63
CA ILE A 146 -6.68 -1.91 -3.19
C ILE A 146 -7.90 -2.68 -2.75
N ASP A 147 -7.72 -3.93 -2.31
CA ASP A 147 -8.76 -4.82 -1.88
C ASP A 147 -8.69 -5.05 -0.37
N CYS A 148 -9.77 -4.72 0.34
CA CYS A 148 -9.90 -4.92 1.78
C CYS A 148 -11.04 -5.91 2.07
N ASN A 149 -10.67 -7.09 2.54
CA ASN A 149 -11.58 -8.12 2.99
C ASN A 149 -11.72 -8.06 4.52
N LEU A 150 -12.91 -7.74 5.01
CA LEU A 150 -13.19 -7.80 6.45
C LEU A 150 -13.48 -9.25 6.85
N GLY A 151 -12.45 -10.07 6.95
CA GLY A 151 -12.44 -11.54 7.16
C GLY A 151 -13.38 -12.09 8.20
N PRO A 152 -13.40 -13.29 8.66
CA PRO A 152 -14.41 -14.33 8.44
C PRO A 152 -15.88 -13.94 8.71
N ALA A 153 -16.15 -12.82 9.36
CA ALA A 153 -17.51 -12.29 9.61
C ALA A 153 -17.89 -11.16 8.63
N GLY A 154 -17.02 -10.83 7.68
CA GLY A 154 -17.15 -9.65 6.86
C GLY A 154 -17.34 -9.92 5.38
N PHE A 155 -17.17 -8.86 4.64
CA PHE A 155 -17.25 -8.84 3.19
C PHE A 155 -16.01 -9.49 2.56
N SER A 156 -16.25 -10.39 1.61
CA SER A 156 -15.21 -10.92 0.75
C SER A 156 -15.46 -10.47 -0.69
N THR A 157 -14.47 -9.85 -1.30
CA THR A 157 -14.51 -9.43 -2.70
C THR A 157 -14.38 -10.60 -3.68
N GLY A 158 -14.03 -11.79 -3.17
CA GLY A 158 -13.64 -12.94 -3.97
C GLY A 158 -12.22 -12.83 -4.52
N LYS A 159 -11.50 -11.76 -4.16
CA LYS A 159 -10.10 -11.53 -4.52
C LYS A 159 -9.19 -11.70 -3.30
N THR A 160 -7.90 -11.83 -3.54
CA THR A 160 -6.90 -11.83 -2.46
C THR A 160 -6.78 -10.42 -1.90
N GLU A 161 -6.88 -10.29 -0.56
CA GLU A 161 -6.64 -9.02 0.12
C GLU A 161 -5.25 -8.48 -0.21
N GLY A 162 -5.15 -7.18 -0.44
CA GLY A 162 -3.89 -6.52 -0.75
C GLY A 162 -4.02 -5.44 -1.81
N VAL A 163 -2.96 -5.22 -2.55
CA VAL A 163 -2.89 -4.21 -3.60
C VAL A 163 -2.37 -4.83 -4.90
N ILE A 164 -3.09 -4.64 -5.99
CA ILE A 164 -2.56 -4.94 -7.33
C ILE A 164 -2.00 -3.66 -7.91
N ALA A 165 -0.73 -3.66 -8.32
CA ALA A 165 -0.10 -2.53 -8.99
C ALA A 165 0.13 -2.86 -10.47
N THR A 166 -0.58 -2.15 -11.36
CA THR A 166 -0.48 -2.30 -12.82
C THR A 166 0.24 -1.09 -13.40
N PHE A 167 1.40 -1.33 -13.99
CA PHE A 167 2.19 -0.29 -14.63
C PHE A 167 1.73 -0.04 -16.07
N PRO A 168 1.77 1.22 -16.56
CA PRO A 168 1.25 1.59 -17.87
C PRO A 168 2.05 1.00 -19.03
N GLY A 169 1.47 1.08 -20.25
CA GLY A 169 2.16 0.68 -21.48
C GLY A 169 2.44 -0.81 -21.61
N GLY A 170 1.64 -1.68 -20.99
CA GLY A 170 1.91 -3.12 -20.96
C GLY A 170 3.06 -3.50 -20.01
N GLY A 171 3.38 -2.63 -19.09
CA GLY A 171 4.37 -2.85 -18.03
C GLY A 171 3.98 -3.97 -17.07
N PRO A 172 4.80 -4.24 -16.04
CA PRO A 172 4.57 -5.34 -15.13
C PRO A 172 3.29 -5.15 -14.31
N VAL A 173 2.66 -6.27 -13.96
CA VAL A 173 1.55 -6.34 -13.00
C VAL A 173 2.06 -7.07 -11.78
N PHE A 174 2.08 -6.37 -10.65
CA PHE A 174 2.41 -6.94 -9.34
C PHE A 174 1.11 -7.27 -8.61
N THR A 175 0.96 -8.50 -8.20
CA THR A 175 -0.20 -8.99 -7.45
C THR A 175 0.20 -9.37 -6.03
N PRO A 176 -0.74 -9.37 -5.07
CA PRO A 176 -0.47 -9.85 -3.73
C PRO A 176 0.15 -11.23 -3.76
N THR A 177 1.24 -11.42 -3.02
CA THR A 177 1.86 -12.74 -2.88
C THR A 177 0.90 -13.63 -2.11
N PRO A 178 0.52 -14.81 -2.63
CA PRO A 178 -0.31 -15.73 -1.88
C PRO A 178 0.33 -16.06 -0.53
N ALA A 179 -0.48 -16.11 0.52
CA ALA A 179 -0.01 -16.54 1.83
C ALA A 179 0.60 -17.95 1.70
N ALA A 180 1.89 -18.07 1.97
CA ALA A 180 2.50 -19.38 2.15
C ALA A 180 1.99 -19.96 3.48
N ALA A 181 1.87 -21.28 3.59
CA ALA A 181 1.41 -21.96 4.81
C ALA A 181 2.20 -21.57 6.09
N THR A 182 3.38 -20.98 5.92
CA THR A 182 4.28 -20.53 7.00
C THR A 182 4.32 -19.02 7.21
N VAL A 183 3.71 -18.22 6.32
CA VAL A 183 3.66 -16.76 6.43
C VAL A 183 2.22 -16.33 6.24
N PRO A 184 1.46 -16.11 7.32
CA PRO A 184 0.11 -15.62 7.22
C PRO A 184 0.16 -14.18 6.67
N ASN A 185 -0.61 -13.94 5.61
CA ASN A 185 -0.87 -12.66 4.97
C ASN A 185 0.38 -11.84 4.64
N THR A 186 0.75 -11.83 3.38
CA THR A 186 1.81 -10.96 2.84
C THR A 186 1.34 -9.52 2.63
N GLY A 187 0.22 -9.14 3.22
CA GLY A 187 -0.30 -7.78 3.15
C GLY A 187 -1.45 -7.52 4.11
N LEU A 188 -1.58 -6.28 4.50
CA LEU A 188 -2.70 -5.75 5.26
C LEU A 188 -3.24 -4.54 4.52
N THR A 189 -4.56 -4.52 4.31
CA THR A 189 -5.30 -3.35 3.81
C THR A 189 -6.41 -3.01 4.79
N VAL A 190 -6.62 -1.72 5.03
CA VAL A 190 -7.67 -1.24 5.92
C VAL A 190 -8.33 -0.01 5.31
N PHE A 191 -9.66 -0.02 5.22
CA PHE A 191 -10.45 1.18 4.98
C PHE A 191 -11.13 1.61 6.28
N THR A 192 -11.16 2.93 6.51
CA THR A 192 -11.78 3.52 7.70
C THR A 192 -12.72 4.65 7.32
N LEU A 193 -13.95 4.61 7.81
CA LEU A 193 -14.88 5.73 7.68
C LEU A 193 -14.41 6.89 8.56
N THR A 194 -14.05 7.99 7.95
CA THR A 194 -13.86 9.24 8.67
C THR A 194 -15.24 9.86 8.92
N LYS A 195 -15.66 9.91 10.18
CA LYS A 195 -16.89 10.64 10.55
C LYS A 195 -16.72 12.06 10.06
N GLY A 196 -17.54 12.48 9.10
CA GLY A 196 -17.63 13.90 8.72
C GLY A 196 -17.94 14.70 9.99
N HIS A 197 -17.12 15.70 10.29
CA HIS A 197 -17.45 16.65 11.35
C HIS A 197 -18.82 17.26 10.97
N LYS A 198 -19.84 16.92 11.74
CA LYS A 198 -21.09 17.69 11.71
C LYS A 198 -20.75 19.00 12.40
N HIS A 199 -20.60 20.05 11.63
CA HIS A 199 -20.63 21.43 12.10
C HIS A 199 -22.08 21.88 12.29
#